data_b403733c573a5db394db0f0efed6fb4f
#
_entry.id   b403733c573a5db394db0f0efed6fb4f
#
_cell.length_a   1.000
_cell.length_b   1.000
_cell.length_c   1.000
_cell.angle_alpha   90.00
_cell.angle_beta   90.00
_cell.angle_gamma   90.00
#
_symmetry.space_group_name_H-M   'P 1'
#
loop_
_entity.id
_entity.type
_entity.pdbx_description
1 polymer ?
#
loop_
_entity_poly.entity_id
_entity_poly.type
_entity_poly.pdbx_seq_one_letter_code
_entity_poly.pdbx_strand_id
1 'polypeptide(L)'
;MTFPLRCALALSLALSGVGARAVELAYEPVALGWSTDEVERATDDTYAAIVRRADDSAQRGCSRHCERLERIFARLIVVAREQTARSRSLPWSLTVVRLPDIDALALPAGQVVVSEAFIDRRALSDEALAFVLAHEMAHCILEHERQALTFARLLLPRDVPRSVRDMYTEMDFNFALLQAMEPVMHQGEFEADELGLLLASAAGFAPRRQLGFIEAEVADGDQRKALLSTHPAAQQRLDRLRAALPLAERLVPDQP
;
A
#
# COMPACT_ATOMS: atom_id res chain seq x y z
N MET A 1 -29.17 10.95 2.57
CA MET A 1 -29.15 9.48 2.45
C MET A 1 -27.72 9.06 2.77
N THR A 2 -27.50 8.61 3.99
CA THR A 2 -26.21 8.14 4.47
C THR A 2 -26.00 6.70 3.98
N PHE A 3 -25.14 6.51 2.98
CA PHE A 3 -24.66 5.18 2.62
C PHE A 3 -23.60 4.77 3.64
N PRO A 4 -23.76 3.65 4.34
CA PRO A 4 -22.69 3.12 5.15
C PRO A 4 -21.69 2.40 4.21
N LEU A 5 -20.63 3.10 3.80
CA LEU A 5 -19.45 2.44 3.25
C LEU A 5 -18.70 1.82 4.42
N ARG A 6 -19.19 0.68 4.90
CA ARG A 6 -18.47 -0.16 5.85
C ARG A 6 -17.77 -1.25 5.05
N CYS A 7 -16.53 -1.02 4.60
CA CYS A 7 -15.58 -2.11 4.44
C CYS A 7 -15.29 -2.63 5.85
N ALA A 8 -16.04 -3.63 6.29
CA ALA A 8 -15.75 -4.32 7.53
C ALA A 8 -14.66 -5.34 7.21
N LEU A 9 -13.44 -5.07 7.64
CA LEU A 9 -12.39 -6.09 7.71
C LEU A 9 -12.85 -7.14 8.73
N ALA A 10 -13.55 -8.18 8.26
CA ALA A 10 -13.90 -9.32 9.10
C ALA A 10 -12.71 -10.27 9.12
N LEU A 11 -11.91 -10.18 10.18
CA LEU A 11 -10.77 -11.04 10.44
C LEU A 11 -11.25 -12.35 11.06
N SER A 12 -11.35 -13.41 10.27
CA SER A 12 -11.67 -14.76 10.75
C SER A 12 -10.35 -15.51 11.02
N LEU A 13 -10.04 -15.76 12.29
CA LEU A 13 -8.94 -16.63 12.69
C LEU A 13 -9.43 -18.09 12.67
N ALA A 14 -9.06 -18.85 11.64
CA ALA A 14 -9.17 -20.31 11.67
C ALA A 14 -7.95 -20.89 12.38
N LEU A 15 -8.12 -21.35 13.61
CA LEU A 15 -7.11 -22.08 14.39
C LEU A 15 -7.12 -23.56 13.98
N SER A 16 -6.26 -23.93 13.06
CA SER A 16 -5.98 -25.34 12.75
C SER A 16 -4.47 -25.54 12.61
N GLY A 17 -3.93 -26.39 13.47
CA GLY A 17 -2.62 -27.02 13.55
C GLY A 17 -1.45 -26.52 12.72
N VAL A 18 -0.33 -26.26 13.44
CA VAL A 18 1.07 -26.14 12.98
C VAL A 18 1.27 -26.07 11.46
N GLY A 19 1.10 -24.89 10.92
CA GLY A 19 1.34 -24.48 9.55
C GLY A 19 1.18 -22.98 9.50
N ALA A 20 1.87 -22.28 8.63
CA ALA A 20 1.81 -20.83 8.49
C ALA A 20 0.36 -20.34 8.67
N ARG A 21 0.14 -19.46 9.65
CA ARG A 21 -1.19 -18.91 9.96
C ARG A 21 -1.56 -17.90 8.86
N ALA A 22 -2.31 -18.37 7.86
CA ALA A 22 -2.92 -17.48 6.89
C ALA A 22 -3.94 -16.58 7.61
N VAL A 23 -3.84 -15.29 7.41
CA VAL A 23 -4.90 -14.35 7.73
C VAL A 23 -5.87 -14.38 6.56
N GLU A 24 -6.98 -15.10 6.69
CA GLU A 24 -8.01 -15.10 5.66
C GLU A 24 -8.75 -13.76 5.73
N LEU A 25 -8.49 -12.91 4.75
CA LEU A 25 -9.21 -11.67 4.57
C LEU A 25 -10.56 -11.98 3.92
N ALA A 26 -11.65 -11.79 4.67
CA ALA A 26 -12.99 -11.75 4.09
C ALA A 26 -13.14 -10.41 3.34
N TYR A 27 -12.72 -10.40 2.06
CA TYR A 27 -12.90 -9.26 1.19
C TYR A 27 -14.27 -9.37 0.51
N GLU A 28 -15.21 -8.48 0.85
CA GLU A 28 -16.40 -8.31 0.05
C GLU A 28 -16.03 -7.50 -1.21
N PRO A 29 -16.14 -8.10 -2.40
CA PRO A 29 -15.86 -7.37 -3.62
C PRO A 29 -16.87 -6.23 -3.76
N VAL A 30 -16.43 -5.01 -3.58
CA VAL A 30 -17.20 -3.83 -3.98
C VAL A 30 -17.47 -3.97 -5.47
N ALA A 31 -18.69 -3.70 -5.92
CA ALA A 31 -19.02 -3.67 -7.34
C ALA A 31 -18.24 -2.52 -8.00
N LEU A 32 -17.06 -2.85 -8.50
CA LEU A 32 -16.10 -1.89 -9.03
C LEU A 32 -16.45 -1.56 -10.48
N GLY A 33 -16.47 -0.28 -10.81
CA GLY A 33 -16.86 0.22 -12.14
C GLY A 33 -15.84 -0.06 -13.24
N TRP A 34 -14.60 -0.47 -12.85
CA TRP A 34 -13.50 -0.77 -13.76
C TRP A 34 -13.02 -2.19 -13.54
N SER A 35 -12.65 -2.89 -14.61
CA SER A 35 -11.97 -4.17 -14.48
C SER A 35 -10.53 -3.97 -13.97
N THR A 36 -10.00 -5.00 -13.34
CA THR A 36 -8.59 -5.04 -12.91
C THR A 36 -7.65 -4.75 -14.09
N ASP A 37 -7.87 -5.42 -15.24
CA ASP A 37 -7.03 -5.27 -16.43
C ASP A 37 -7.07 -3.86 -17.02
N GLU A 38 -8.19 -3.13 -16.91
CA GLU A 38 -8.26 -1.74 -17.38
C GLU A 38 -7.38 -0.83 -16.53
N VAL A 39 -7.42 -1.02 -15.20
CA VAL A 39 -6.62 -0.24 -14.26
C VAL A 39 -5.14 -0.57 -14.38
N GLU A 40 -4.79 -1.86 -14.47
CA GLU A 40 -3.39 -2.30 -14.65
C GLU A 40 -2.79 -1.70 -15.92
N ARG A 41 -3.46 -1.84 -17.08
CA ARG A 41 -2.97 -1.24 -18.33
C ARG A 41 -2.83 0.27 -18.27
N ALA A 42 -3.69 0.97 -17.56
CA ALA A 42 -3.59 2.42 -17.44
C ALA A 42 -2.38 2.87 -16.61
N THR A 43 -1.91 2.03 -15.68
CA THR A 43 -0.75 2.30 -14.83
C THR A 43 0.57 1.81 -15.40
N ASP A 44 0.57 0.99 -16.45
CA ASP A 44 1.80 0.52 -17.13
C ASP A 44 2.64 1.69 -17.65
N ASP A 45 2.02 2.73 -18.18
CA ASP A 45 2.72 3.93 -18.64
C ASP A 45 3.41 4.67 -17.48
N THR A 46 2.78 4.70 -16.31
CA THR A 46 3.34 5.32 -15.09
C THR A 46 4.59 4.57 -14.65
N TYR A 47 4.51 3.24 -14.56
CA TYR A 47 5.67 2.40 -14.25
C TYR A 47 6.80 2.60 -15.25
N ALA A 48 6.49 2.53 -16.54
CA ALA A 48 7.46 2.72 -17.61
C ALA A 48 8.10 4.12 -17.58
N ALA A 49 7.34 5.16 -17.18
CA ALA A 49 7.88 6.51 -17.05
C ALA A 49 8.86 6.63 -15.87
N ILE A 50 8.56 6.01 -14.72
CA ILE A 50 9.47 5.95 -13.56
C ILE A 50 10.77 5.23 -13.95
N VAL A 51 10.65 4.07 -14.61
CA VAL A 51 11.81 3.27 -15.04
C VAL A 51 12.68 4.04 -16.03
N ARG A 52 12.07 4.63 -17.08
CA ARG A 52 12.80 5.45 -18.06
C ARG A 52 13.55 6.61 -17.39
N ARG A 53 12.84 7.36 -16.52
CA ARG A 53 13.46 8.48 -15.80
C ARG A 53 14.66 8.04 -14.95
N ALA A 54 14.54 6.89 -14.29
CA ALA A 54 15.64 6.33 -13.51
C ALA A 54 16.80 5.85 -14.40
N ASP A 55 16.52 5.28 -15.57
CA ASP A 55 17.53 4.87 -16.55
C ASP A 55 18.25 6.09 -17.15
N ASP A 56 17.52 7.10 -17.62
CA ASP A 56 18.04 8.33 -18.24
C ASP A 56 18.96 9.11 -17.28
N SER A 57 18.68 9.04 -15.98
CA SER A 57 19.49 9.69 -14.94
C SER A 57 20.54 8.76 -14.30
N ALA A 58 20.70 7.53 -14.79
CA ALA A 58 21.56 6.49 -14.20
C ALA A 58 21.24 6.22 -12.71
N GLN A 59 19.97 6.35 -12.33
CA GLN A 59 19.47 6.17 -10.95
C GLN A 59 18.63 4.91 -10.79
N ARG A 60 18.57 4.02 -11.77
CA ARG A 60 17.96 2.70 -11.64
C ARG A 60 18.91 1.71 -11.00
N GLY A 61 18.33 0.82 -10.21
CA GLY A 61 19.05 -0.28 -9.57
C GLY A 61 19.50 0.05 -8.16
N CYS A 62 19.83 -1.00 -7.46
CA CYS A 62 20.25 -1.00 -6.08
C CYS A 62 21.76 -0.85 -5.95
N SER A 63 22.24 -0.17 -4.93
CA SER A 63 23.67 0.01 -4.66
C SER A 63 24.10 -0.36 -3.24
N ARG A 64 23.25 -0.17 -2.24
CA ARG A 64 23.62 -0.34 -0.82
C ARG A 64 22.71 -1.28 -0.05
N HIS A 65 21.42 -1.36 -0.41
CA HIS A 65 20.42 -2.09 0.35
C HIS A 65 19.93 -3.38 -0.34
N CYS A 66 20.64 -3.87 -1.36
CA CYS A 66 20.18 -4.90 -2.29
C CYS A 66 19.78 -6.20 -1.60
N GLU A 67 20.72 -6.85 -0.91
CA GLU A 67 20.45 -8.11 -0.20
C GLU A 67 19.38 -7.94 0.89
N ARG A 68 19.37 -6.79 1.53
CA ARG A 68 18.38 -6.44 2.54
C ARG A 68 16.98 -6.36 1.94
N LEU A 69 16.83 -5.63 0.84
CA LEU A 69 15.57 -5.46 0.12
C LEU A 69 15.07 -6.78 -0.46
N GLU A 70 15.94 -7.54 -1.11
CA GLU A 70 15.61 -8.85 -1.65
C GLU A 70 15.12 -9.82 -0.57
N ARG A 71 15.83 -9.89 0.56
CA ARG A 71 15.46 -10.73 1.70
C ARG A 71 14.10 -10.34 2.29
N ILE A 72 13.87 -9.04 2.52
CA ILE A 72 12.61 -8.55 3.11
C ILE A 72 11.47 -8.83 2.14
N PHE A 73 11.61 -8.43 0.87
CA PHE A 73 10.56 -8.57 -0.13
C PHE A 73 10.20 -10.03 -0.41
N ALA A 74 11.18 -10.92 -0.48
CA ALA A 74 10.94 -12.36 -0.65
C ALA A 74 10.10 -12.94 0.49
N ARG A 75 10.35 -12.55 1.74
CA ARG A 75 9.53 -12.97 2.90
C ARG A 75 8.10 -12.44 2.81
N LEU A 76 7.93 -11.18 2.43
CA LEU A 76 6.61 -10.56 2.27
C LEU A 76 5.79 -11.22 1.16
N ILE A 77 6.41 -11.55 0.01
CA ILE A 77 5.72 -12.24 -1.11
C ILE A 77 5.11 -13.57 -0.67
N VAL A 78 5.81 -14.36 0.14
CA VAL A 78 5.30 -15.66 0.63
C VAL A 78 3.99 -15.45 1.37
N VAL A 79 3.95 -14.51 2.32
CA VAL A 79 2.76 -14.23 3.11
C VAL A 79 1.67 -13.57 2.24
N ALA A 80 2.03 -12.61 1.40
CA ALA A 80 1.08 -11.89 0.55
C ALA A 80 0.31 -12.83 -0.39
N ARG A 81 0.98 -13.82 -0.98
CA ARG A 81 0.34 -14.80 -1.89
C ARG A 81 -0.72 -15.66 -1.23
N GLU A 82 -0.73 -15.76 0.09
CA GLU A 82 -1.71 -16.55 0.83
C GLU A 82 -2.99 -15.79 1.15
N GLN A 83 -3.01 -14.45 0.96
CA GLN A 83 -4.11 -13.62 1.43
C GLN A 83 -5.37 -13.72 0.55
N THR A 84 -5.22 -13.59 -0.75
CA THR A 84 -6.34 -13.60 -1.70
C THR A 84 -5.99 -14.38 -2.97
N ALA A 85 -7.01 -14.77 -3.74
CA ALA A 85 -6.78 -15.37 -5.06
C ALA A 85 -6.02 -14.38 -5.98
N ARG A 86 -6.34 -13.09 -5.89
CA ARG A 86 -5.66 -12.03 -6.65
C ARG A 86 -4.20 -11.91 -6.24
N SER A 87 -3.90 -11.76 -4.96
CA SER A 87 -2.51 -11.59 -4.50
C SER A 87 -1.62 -12.79 -4.86
N ARG A 88 -2.22 -13.98 -4.97
CA ARG A 88 -1.53 -15.19 -5.44
C ARG A 88 -1.12 -15.10 -6.90
N SER A 89 -1.97 -14.50 -7.74
CA SER A 89 -1.74 -14.37 -9.19
C SER A 89 -0.87 -13.17 -9.58
N LEU A 90 -0.70 -12.18 -8.69
CA LEU A 90 0.12 -11.01 -8.99
C LEU A 90 1.59 -11.39 -9.23
N PRO A 91 2.19 -10.89 -10.33
CA PRO A 91 3.60 -11.07 -10.64
C PRO A 91 4.46 -10.12 -9.80
N TRP A 92 4.43 -10.28 -8.47
CA TRP A 92 5.15 -9.42 -7.54
C TRP A 92 6.57 -9.14 -7.98
N SER A 93 6.92 -7.88 -8.11
CA SER A 93 8.27 -7.46 -8.48
C SER A 93 8.68 -6.21 -7.68
N LEU A 94 9.98 -6.10 -7.39
CA LEU A 94 10.56 -4.97 -6.70
C LEU A 94 11.53 -4.24 -7.64
N THR A 95 11.26 -2.97 -7.88
CA THR A 95 12.15 -2.08 -8.62
C THR A 95 12.79 -1.09 -7.65
N VAL A 96 14.12 -1.09 -7.60
CA VAL A 96 14.87 -0.16 -6.76
C VAL A 96 15.37 0.99 -7.63
N VAL A 97 15.15 2.21 -7.14
CA VAL A 97 15.65 3.44 -7.77
C VAL A 97 16.41 4.29 -6.75
N ARG A 98 17.08 5.35 -7.20
CA ARG A 98 17.74 6.34 -6.33
C ARG A 98 17.17 7.74 -6.49
N LEU A 99 15.96 7.84 -7.07
CA LEU A 99 15.25 9.09 -7.31
C LEU A 99 14.85 9.70 -5.97
N PRO A 100 15.25 10.94 -5.65
CA PRO A 100 15.07 11.54 -4.33
C PRO A 100 13.63 11.98 -4.03
N ASP A 101 12.82 12.13 -5.05
CA ASP A 101 11.41 12.52 -5.00
C ASP A 101 10.44 11.32 -5.00
N ILE A 102 10.98 10.11 -5.06
CA ILE A 102 10.23 8.87 -4.85
C ILE A 102 10.56 8.34 -3.45
N ASP A 103 9.55 7.98 -2.69
CA ASP A 103 9.68 7.24 -1.44
C ASP A 103 9.50 5.74 -1.70
N ALA A 104 8.28 5.25 -1.65
CA ALA A 104 7.86 3.94 -2.09
C ALA A 104 6.47 4.07 -2.72
N LEU A 105 6.14 3.18 -3.64
CA LEU A 105 4.80 3.08 -4.21
C LEU A 105 4.59 1.69 -4.81
N ALA A 106 3.34 1.26 -4.89
CA ALA A 106 2.97 0.07 -5.64
C ALA A 106 1.98 0.41 -6.75
N LEU A 107 2.06 -0.35 -7.83
CA LEU A 107 1.15 -0.25 -8.97
C LEU A 107 0.22 -1.47 -8.99
N PRO A 108 -1.01 -1.33 -9.47
CA PRO A 108 -2.04 -2.37 -9.41
C PRO A 108 -1.64 -3.76 -9.90
N ALA A 109 -0.70 -3.84 -10.84
CA ALA A 109 -0.17 -5.11 -11.37
C ALA A 109 0.90 -5.76 -10.46
N GLY A 110 1.13 -5.26 -9.23
CA GLY A 110 2.06 -5.86 -8.26
C GLY A 110 3.51 -5.43 -8.42
N GLN A 111 3.78 -4.37 -9.20
CA GLN A 111 5.11 -3.74 -9.23
C GLN A 111 5.26 -2.82 -8.01
N VAL A 112 6.21 -3.10 -7.14
CA VAL A 112 6.60 -2.24 -6.03
C VAL A 112 7.87 -1.49 -6.42
N VAL A 113 7.87 -0.17 -6.26
CA VAL A 113 9.03 0.69 -6.47
C VAL A 113 9.46 1.27 -5.13
N VAL A 114 10.75 1.26 -4.84
CA VAL A 114 11.31 1.88 -3.63
C VAL A 114 12.58 2.63 -3.97
N SER A 115 12.77 3.80 -3.34
CA SER A 115 13.99 4.58 -3.51
C SER A 115 14.99 4.31 -2.38
N GLU A 116 16.25 4.03 -2.73
CA GLU A 116 17.34 3.99 -1.74
C GLU A 116 17.52 5.34 -1.03
N ALA A 117 17.28 6.45 -1.75
CA ALA A 117 17.35 7.78 -1.16
C ALA A 117 16.31 7.98 -0.04
N PHE A 118 15.14 7.37 -0.16
CA PHE A 118 14.12 7.36 0.89
C PHE A 118 14.58 6.53 2.10
N ILE A 119 15.09 5.31 1.85
CA ILE A 119 15.59 4.42 2.91
C ILE A 119 16.67 5.13 3.74
N ASP A 120 17.61 5.81 3.08
CA ASP A 120 18.70 6.54 3.73
C ASP A 120 18.19 7.76 4.49
N ARG A 121 17.36 8.58 3.83
CA ARG A 121 16.82 9.82 4.41
C ARG A 121 16.02 9.54 5.68
N ARG A 122 15.27 8.45 5.71
CA ARG A 122 14.44 8.04 6.85
C ARG A 122 15.16 7.08 7.80
N ALA A 123 16.41 6.69 7.50
CA ALA A 123 17.20 5.72 8.26
C ALA A 123 16.41 4.46 8.65
N LEU A 124 15.66 3.89 7.69
CA LEU A 124 14.71 2.82 7.94
C LEU A 124 15.40 1.57 8.49
N SER A 125 14.91 1.03 9.61
CA SER A 125 15.25 -0.31 10.09
C SER A 125 14.67 -1.39 9.18
N ASP A 126 15.06 -2.66 9.36
CA ASP A 126 14.47 -3.79 8.60
C ASP A 126 12.96 -3.89 8.82
N GLU A 127 12.52 -3.69 10.06
CA GLU A 127 11.11 -3.75 10.42
C GLU A 127 10.31 -2.58 9.84
N ALA A 128 10.87 -1.36 9.87
CA ALA A 128 10.24 -0.18 9.25
C ALA A 128 10.17 -0.32 7.72
N LEU A 129 11.23 -0.83 7.10
CA LEU A 129 11.24 -1.09 5.66
C LEU A 129 10.28 -2.21 5.27
N ALA A 130 10.19 -3.28 6.06
CA ALA A 130 9.22 -4.34 5.85
C ALA A 130 7.78 -3.81 5.96
N PHE A 131 7.51 -2.94 6.94
CA PHE A 131 6.20 -2.28 7.08
C PHE A 131 5.87 -1.44 5.84
N VAL A 132 6.79 -0.59 5.38
CA VAL A 132 6.56 0.25 4.20
C VAL A 132 6.28 -0.60 2.96
N LEU A 133 7.11 -1.62 2.68
CA LEU A 133 6.89 -2.48 1.53
C LEU A 133 5.59 -3.28 1.63
N ALA A 134 5.23 -3.76 2.83
CA ALA A 134 3.97 -4.46 3.07
C ALA A 134 2.74 -3.54 2.94
N HIS A 135 2.84 -2.28 3.34
CA HIS A 135 1.83 -1.25 3.14
C HIS A 135 1.56 -1.04 1.64
N GLU A 136 2.60 -0.89 0.84
CA GLU A 136 2.47 -0.77 -0.61
C GLU A 136 1.85 -2.02 -1.24
N MET A 137 2.27 -3.22 -0.80
CA MET A 137 1.67 -4.47 -1.25
C MET A 137 0.19 -4.57 -0.84
N ALA A 138 -0.19 -4.06 0.32
CA ALA A 138 -1.57 -4.04 0.79
C ALA A 138 -2.49 -3.21 -0.13
N HIS A 139 -2.01 -2.09 -0.67
CA HIS A 139 -2.76 -1.33 -1.68
C HIS A 139 -3.13 -2.19 -2.90
N CYS A 140 -2.21 -3.03 -3.38
CA CYS A 140 -2.47 -3.95 -4.49
C CYS A 140 -3.45 -5.06 -4.10
N ILE A 141 -3.28 -5.66 -2.90
CA ILE A 141 -4.11 -6.76 -2.40
C ILE A 141 -5.57 -6.32 -2.24
N LEU A 142 -5.77 -5.12 -1.70
CA LEU A 142 -7.08 -4.53 -1.43
C LEU A 142 -7.64 -3.75 -2.62
N GLU A 143 -6.90 -3.64 -3.72
CA GLU A 143 -7.28 -2.93 -4.95
C GLU A 143 -7.68 -1.45 -4.71
N HIS A 144 -6.99 -0.75 -3.80
CA HIS A 144 -7.34 0.62 -3.41
C HIS A 144 -7.40 1.59 -4.59
N GLU A 145 -6.50 1.44 -5.58
CA GLU A 145 -6.52 2.24 -6.80
C GLU A 145 -7.83 2.08 -7.57
N ARG A 146 -8.29 0.84 -7.74
CA ARG A 146 -9.55 0.54 -8.42
C ARG A 146 -10.77 1.04 -7.64
N GLN A 147 -10.71 0.99 -6.32
CA GLN A 147 -11.74 1.55 -5.44
C GLN A 147 -11.81 3.07 -5.57
N ALA A 148 -10.66 3.76 -5.51
CA ALA A 148 -10.57 5.20 -5.66
C ALA A 148 -11.11 5.67 -7.01
N LEU A 149 -10.69 5.04 -8.11
CA LEU A 149 -11.20 5.32 -9.45
C LEU A 149 -12.72 5.12 -9.58
N THR A 150 -13.23 4.05 -8.97
CA THR A 150 -14.68 3.77 -8.96
C THR A 150 -15.44 4.84 -8.21
N PHE A 151 -14.93 5.26 -7.06
CA PHE A 151 -15.55 6.30 -6.26
C PHE A 151 -15.50 7.66 -6.98
N ALA A 152 -14.35 8.03 -7.55
CA ALA A 152 -14.21 9.22 -8.37
C ALA A 152 -15.22 9.24 -9.52
N ARG A 153 -15.42 8.09 -10.20
CA ARG A 153 -16.41 7.94 -11.28
C ARG A 153 -17.84 8.20 -10.81
N LEU A 154 -18.18 7.84 -9.58
CA LEU A 154 -19.51 8.08 -8.99
C LEU A 154 -19.78 9.55 -8.69
N LEU A 155 -18.72 10.32 -8.42
CA LEU A 155 -18.80 11.75 -8.12
C LEU A 155 -18.89 12.64 -9.37
N LEU A 156 -18.51 12.10 -10.53
CA LEU A 156 -18.51 12.83 -11.80
C LEU A 156 -19.81 12.61 -12.60
N PRO A 157 -20.19 13.53 -13.51
CA PRO A 157 -21.34 13.36 -14.39
C PRO A 157 -21.28 12.05 -15.16
N ARG A 158 -22.38 11.28 -15.12
CA ARG A 158 -22.46 9.93 -15.70
C ARG A 158 -22.63 9.91 -17.22
N ASP A 159 -23.17 10.97 -17.75
CA ASP A 159 -23.45 11.18 -19.18
C ASP A 159 -22.19 11.46 -20.02
N VAL A 160 -21.06 11.74 -19.36
CA VAL A 160 -19.75 11.90 -20.02
C VAL A 160 -18.97 10.60 -19.92
N PRO A 161 -18.75 9.87 -21.03
CA PRO A 161 -17.86 8.71 -21.04
C PRO A 161 -16.43 9.10 -20.63
N ARG A 162 -15.80 8.32 -19.76
CA ARG A 162 -14.41 8.51 -19.35
C ARG A 162 -13.69 7.18 -19.34
N SER A 163 -12.48 7.18 -19.85
CA SER A 163 -11.54 6.07 -19.67
C SER A 163 -10.87 6.15 -18.29
N VAL A 164 -10.17 5.10 -17.88
CA VAL A 164 -9.34 5.14 -16.66
C VAL A 164 -8.32 6.28 -16.73
N ARG A 165 -7.71 6.51 -17.89
CA ARG A 165 -6.75 7.61 -18.10
C ARG A 165 -7.40 8.99 -17.91
N ASP A 166 -8.64 9.17 -18.40
CA ASP A 166 -9.37 10.43 -18.18
C ASP A 166 -9.65 10.64 -16.69
N MET A 167 -9.91 9.55 -15.94
CA MET A 167 -10.10 9.61 -14.49
C MET A 167 -8.84 10.07 -13.77
N TYR A 168 -7.66 9.59 -14.15
CA TYR A 168 -6.39 10.09 -13.59
C TYR A 168 -6.21 11.58 -13.87
N THR A 169 -6.50 12.02 -15.09
CA THR A 169 -6.45 13.45 -15.44
C THR A 169 -7.42 14.28 -14.59
N GLU A 170 -8.64 13.78 -14.36
CA GLU A 170 -9.59 14.45 -13.45
C GLU A 170 -9.05 14.51 -12.03
N MET A 171 -8.47 13.42 -11.51
CA MET A 171 -7.90 13.38 -10.16
C MET A 171 -6.69 14.31 -10.03
N ASP A 172 -5.89 14.50 -11.07
CA ASP A 172 -4.72 15.37 -11.03
C ASP A 172 -5.08 16.87 -11.03
N PHE A 173 -6.18 17.26 -11.69
CA PHE A 173 -6.49 18.66 -11.95
C PHE A 173 -7.82 19.15 -11.36
N ASN A 174 -8.67 18.27 -10.84
CA ASN A 174 -9.96 18.61 -10.26
C ASN A 174 -9.89 18.64 -8.73
N PHE A 175 -9.57 19.80 -8.18
CA PHE A 175 -9.44 20.01 -6.75
C PHE A 175 -10.71 19.62 -5.95
N ALA A 176 -11.90 19.95 -6.48
CA ALA A 176 -13.14 19.61 -5.81
C ALA A 176 -13.39 18.08 -5.76
N LEU A 177 -12.98 17.37 -6.82
CA LEU A 177 -13.03 15.91 -6.84
C LEU A 177 -12.07 15.33 -5.80
N LEU A 178 -10.81 15.78 -5.77
CA LEU A 178 -9.81 15.34 -4.79
C LEU A 178 -10.28 15.56 -3.35
N GLN A 179 -10.84 16.74 -3.06
CA GLN A 179 -11.40 17.03 -1.74
C GLN A 179 -12.55 16.10 -1.37
N ALA A 180 -13.42 15.79 -2.32
CA ALA A 180 -14.53 14.86 -2.10
C ALA A 180 -14.05 13.40 -1.92
N MET A 181 -12.88 13.05 -2.48
CA MET A 181 -12.27 11.72 -2.39
C MET A 181 -11.45 11.51 -1.11
N GLU A 182 -11.04 12.57 -0.43
CA GLU A 182 -10.18 12.50 0.75
C GLU A 182 -10.60 11.41 1.76
N PRO A 183 -11.89 11.26 2.15
CA PRO A 183 -12.30 10.24 3.10
C PRO A 183 -12.06 8.80 2.62
N VAL A 184 -12.21 8.53 1.32
CA VAL A 184 -11.97 7.21 0.72
C VAL A 184 -10.48 6.92 0.64
N MET A 185 -9.69 7.92 0.25
CA MET A 185 -8.22 7.81 0.21
C MET A 185 -7.66 7.56 1.61
N HIS A 186 -8.11 8.30 2.62
CA HIS A 186 -7.69 8.11 4.01
C HIS A 186 -8.09 6.72 4.54
N GLN A 187 -9.28 6.22 4.18
CA GLN A 187 -9.69 4.88 4.57
C GLN A 187 -8.77 3.81 3.95
N GLY A 188 -8.41 3.95 2.68
CA GLY A 188 -7.46 3.07 2.00
C GLY A 188 -6.09 3.06 2.69
N GLU A 189 -5.59 4.22 3.13
CA GLU A 189 -4.34 4.33 3.88
C GLU A 189 -4.40 3.57 5.22
N PHE A 190 -5.50 3.72 5.97
CA PHE A 190 -5.67 3.00 7.21
C PHE A 190 -5.73 1.48 7.02
N GLU A 191 -6.41 1.02 5.97
CA GLU A 191 -6.49 -0.40 5.62
C GLU A 191 -5.13 -0.94 5.17
N ALA A 192 -4.38 -0.15 4.41
CA ALA A 192 -3.02 -0.51 3.99
C ALA A 192 -2.05 -0.57 5.18
N ASP A 193 -2.17 0.35 6.14
CA ASP A 193 -1.39 0.32 7.38
C ASP A 193 -1.67 -0.95 8.20
N GLU A 194 -2.95 -1.23 8.45
CA GLU A 194 -3.37 -2.37 9.26
C GLU A 194 -2.96 -3.69 8.60
N LEU A 195 -3.24 -3.86 7.30
CA LEU A 195 -2.84 -5.07 6.57
C LEU A 195 -1.31 -5.16 6.43
N GLY A 196 -0.63 -4.05 6.16
CA GLY A 196 0.83 -3.98 6.05
C GLY A 196 1.52 -4.44 7.35
N LEU A 197 1.04 -3.94 8.51
CA LEU A 197 1.51 -4.40 9.82
C LEU A 197 1.34 -5.91 10.00
N LEU A 198 0.17 -6.46 9.63
CA LEU A 198 -0.13 -7.88 9.77
C LEU A 198 0.73 -8.74 8.83
N LEU A 199 0.87 -8.34 7.56
CA LEU A 199 1.71 -9.04 6.58
C LEU A 199 3.18 -9.09 7.02
N ALA A 200 3.74 -7.96 7.41
CA ALA A 200 5.12 -7.91 7.87
C ALA A 200 5.32 -8.71 9.17
N SER A 201 4.33 -8.71 10.07
CA SER A 201 4.38 -9.52 11.29
C SER A 201 4.34 -11.02 10.98
N ALA A 202 3.44 -11.46 10.11
CA ALA A 202 3.36 -12.84 9.65
C ALA A 202 4.64 -13.27 8.89
N ALA A 203 5.30 -12.33 8.21
CA ALA A 203 6.61 -12.54 7.62
C ALA A 203 7.75 -12.54 8.65
N GLY A 204 7.46 -12.43 9.96
CA GLY A 204 8.39 -12.55 11.08
C GLY A 204 9.15 -11.27 11.42
N PHE A 205 8.65 -10.08 11.04
CA PHE A 205 9.20 -8.81 11.47
C PHE A 205 8.51 -8.35 12.76
N ALA A 206 9.29 -7.83 13.72
CA ALA A 206 8.79 -7.46 15.05
C ALA A 206 7.74 -6.33 14.99
N PRO A 207 6.46 -6.56 15.39
CA PRO A 207 5.38 -5.60 15.15
C PRO A 207 5.63 -4.23 15.80
N ARG A 208 6.11 -4.21 17.03
CA ARG A 208 6.39 -2.94 17.74
C ARG A 208 7.45 -2.09 17.04
N ARG A 209 8.45 -2.72 16.42
CA ARG A 209 9.52 -2.01 15.71
C ARG A 209 9.05 -1.46 14.36
N GLN A 210 8.02 -2.06 13.76
CA GLN A 210 7.43 -1.57 12.53
C GLN A 210 6.79 -0.18 12.73
N LEU A 211 6.20 0.08 13.90
CA LEU A 211 5.59 1.37 14.22
C LEU A 211 6.59 2.53 14.23
N GLY A 212 7.88 2.25 14.37
CA GLY A 212 8.93 3.27 14.41
C GLY A 212 8.92 4.20 13.19
N PHE A 213 8.44 3.74 12.03
CA PHE A 213 8.28 4.58 10.85
C PHE A 213 7.23 5.68 11.07
N ILE A 214 6.03 5.30 11.53
CA ILE A 214 4.94 6.26 11.79
C ILE A 214 5.23 7.10 13.04
N GLU A 215 5.88 6.53 14.06
CA GLU A 215 6.30 7.28 15.25
C GLU A 215 7.29 8.40 14.91
N ALA A 216 8.20 8.15 13.96
CA ALA A 216 9.09 9.20 13.44
C ALA A 216 8.31 10.29 12.68
N GLU A 217 7.27 9.93 11.91
CA GLU A 217 6.41 10.91 11.24
C GLU A 217 5.65 11.78 12.24
N VAL A 218 5.14 11.20 13.32
CA VAL A 218 4.51 11.95 14.42
C VAL A 218 5.51 12.91 15.09
N ALA A 219 6.74 12.45 15.33
CA ALA A 219 7.79 13.25 15.98
C ALA A 219 8.27 14.40 15.09
N ASP A 220 8.33 14.21 13.78
CA ASP A 220 8.70 15.26 12.81
C ASP A 220 7.64 16.37 12.74
N GLY A 221 6.49 16.15 13.39
CA GLY A 221 5.33 17.03 13.31
C GLY A 221 4.84 17.10 11.88
N ASP A 222 3.59 16.95 11.65
CA ASP A 222 2.94 16.83 10.32
C ASP A 222 3.32 18.01 9.37
N GLN A 223 4.60 18.08 9.01
CA GLN A 223 5.18 19.15 8.19
C GLN A 223 4.70 19.09 6.73
N ARG A 224 4.06 18.00 6.33
CA ARG A 224 3.41 17.84 5.03
C ARG A 224 1.95 18.30 5.08
N LYS A 225 1.70 19.50 5.60
CA LYS A 225 0.39 20.14 5.42
C LYS A 225 0.25 20.62 3.98
N ALA A 226 0.19 19.68 3.04
CA ALA A 226 -0.43 19.98 1.75
C ALA A 226 -1.89 20.34 2.01
N LEU A 227 -2.41 21.30 1.26
CA LEU A 227 -3.80 21.73 1.33
C LEU A 227 -4.79 20.57 1.15
N LEU A 228 -4.33 19.50 0.48
CA LEU A 228 -4.94 18.18 0.37
C LEU A 228 -3.84 17.14 0.65
N SER A 229 -4.01 16.37 1.70
CA SER A 229 -3.13 15.25 1.99
C SER A 229 -3.80 13.95 1.54
N THR A 230 -3.11 13.19 0.71
CA THR A 230 -3.55 11.83 0.36
C THR A 230 -3.47 10.88 1.56
N HIS A 231 -2.68 11.24 2.58
CA HIS A 231 -2.49 10.45 3.78
C HIS A 231 -3.16 11.11 4.99
N PRO A 232 -3.78 10.33 5.88
CA PRO A 232 -4.28 10.82 7.17
C PRO A 232 -3.16 11.35 8.05
N ALA A 233 -3.53 12.11 9.09
CA ALA A 233 -2.56 12.56 10.09
C ALA A 233 -1.81 11.37 10.70
N ALA A 234 -0.48 11.48 10.83
CA ALA A 234 0.38 10.41 11.34
C ALA A 234 -0.07 9.89 12.73
N GLN A 235 -0.59 10.78 13.58
CA GLN A 235 -1.12 10.38 14.88
C GLN A 235 -2.32 9.43 14.77
N GLN A 236 -3.24 9.68 13.82
CA GLN A 236 -4.40 8.81 13.60
C GLN A 236 -3.98 7.44 13.08
N ARG A 237 -3.00 7.40 12.16
CA ARG A 237 -2.39 6.16 11.67
C ARG A 237 -1.77 5.38 12.82
N LEU A 238 -0.97 6.05 13.66
CA LEU A 238 -0.31 5.43 14.82
C LEU A 238 -1.30 4.85 15.83
N ASP A 239 -2.39 5.55 16.13
CA ASP A 239 -3.40 5.08 17.07
C ASP A 239 -4.09 3.80 16.57
N ARG A 240 -4.40 3.71 15.28
CA ARG A 240 -4.95 2.50 14.65
C ARG A 240 -3.96 1.34 14.65
N LEU A 241 -2.71 1.60 14.28
CA LEU A 241 -1.65 0.59 14.31
C LEU A 241 -1.43 0.03 15.72
N ARG A 242 -1.47 0.89 16.75
CA ARG A 242 -1.39 0.45 18.15
C ARG A 242 -2.57 -0.43 18.55
N ALA A 243 -3.76 -0.15 18.06
CA ALA A 243 -4.92 -1.01 18.30
C ALA A 243 -4.79 -2.38 17.62
N ALA A 244 -4.12 -2.47 16.47
CA ALA A 244 -3.86 -3.70 15.74
C ALA A 244 -2.69 -4.54 16.30
N LEU A 245 -1.81 -3.95 17.12
CA LEU A 245 -0.63 -4.62 17.66
C LEU A 245 -0.90 -5.98 18.33
N PRO A 246 -1.92 -6.15 19.20
CA PRO A 246 -2.15 -7.46 19.85
C PRO A 246 -2.45 -8.58 18.86
N LEU A 247 -3.03 -8.25 17.69
CA LEU A 247 -3.26 -9.21 16.62
C LEU A 247 -1.95 -9.48 15.86
N ALA A 248 -1.21 -8.43 15.51
CA ALA A 248 0.06 -8.54 14.82
C ALA A 248 1.08 -9.40 15.60
N GLU A 249 1.15 -9.23 16.94
CA GLU A 249 2.03 -10.00 17.81
C GLU A 249 1.72 -11.51 17.80
N ARG A 250 0.45 -11.90 17.60
CA ARG A 250 0.04 -13.31 17.49
C ARG A 250 0.40 -13.95 16.15
N LEU A 251 0.66 -13.14 15.13
CA LEU A 251 1.01 -13.62 13.78
C LEU A 251 2.50 -13.87 13.60
N VAL A 252 3.33 -13.33 14.49
CA VAL A 252 4.78 -13.58 14.42
C VAL A 252 5.02 -15.08 14.56
N PRO A 253 5.71 -15.72 13.59
CA PRO A 253 6.05 -17.14 13.71
C PRO A 253 6.92 -17.39 14.95
N ASP A 254 6.69 -18.50 15.65
CA ASP A 254 7.60 -18.94 16.68
C ASP A 254 9.01 -19.11 16.08
N GLN A 255 9.99 -18.46 16.67
CA GLN A 255 11.38 -18.66 16.22
C GLN A 255 11.80 -20.09 16.55
N PRO A 256 12.43 -20.81 15.59
CA PRO A 256 12.90 -22.17 15.83
C PRO A 256 13.99 -22.23 16.92
#